data_9891f1e1d39b51652f699f4049db601a
#
_entry.id   9891f1e1d39b51652f699f4049db601a
#
_cell.length_a   1.000
_cell.length_b   1.000
_cell.length_c   1.000
_cell.angle_alpha   90.00
_cell.angle_beta   90.00
_cell.angle_gamma   90.00
#
_symmetry.space_group_name_H-M   'P 1'
#
loop_
_entity.id
_entity.type
_entity.pdbx_description
1 polymer ?
#
loop_
_entity_poly.entity_id
_entity_poly.type
_entity_poly.pdbx_seq_one_letter_code
_entity_poly.pdbx_strand_id
1 'polypeptide(L)'
;MAIDPIQLNPELAKWLETRQNALKIVKTTTTPSGQTIDWVPIESQHPGGEVATPPPAELAVADQSQDPQQPVSPVTFELDDPKVERGPAGTVPILRPDISRLTRRVSLDEFLTKQGGAIVNKARRNAQPTDPDPAGYFHNSDSQDGTFYGWDGILSVWDPKINTPDGDGSDHSILQVWLQNYDKPHLQSVEGGWTVDESLNGDDKPHIFTYYTVNGYTQDDDNKGGYNRVHDGWKQHSGSVFPGIRVGPSSVFGGTQRDISMKFKLHKQESGKVNWWVAVQGIWMGYYPANLFDGGLGDHVDWIGVGGEVYSSMGIPEHTKDQMGSGHRAADGWRKAAFMRNLRNQVNMNATMVNNDGTATSNVATPGGADPYTIQMHMISGGAWGSYFYVGGQAR
;
A
#
# COMPACT_ATOMS: atom_id res chain seq x y z
N MET A 1 -1.14 -28.82 28.84
CA MET A 1 0.15 -28.13 28.80
C MET A 1 -0.18 -26.66 28.59
N ALA A 2 0.19 -25.79 29.51
CA ALA A 2 0.04 -24.35 29.32
C ALA A 2 1.04 -23.95 28.20
N ILE A 3 0.52 -23.35 27.15
CA ILE A 3 1.35 -22.75 26.09
C ILE A 3 2.04 -21.57 26.75
N ASP A 4 3.37 -21.63 26.84
CA ASP A 4 4.18 -20.51 27.33
C ASP A 4 3.77 -19.23 26.57
N PRO A 5 3.55 -18.10 27.24
CA PRO A 5 3.32 -16.84 26.55
C PRO A 5 4.58 -16.50 25.74
N ILE A 6 4.50 -16.71 24.44
CA ILE A 6 5.59 -16.45 23.53
C ILE A 6 5.84 -14.94 23.55
N GLN A 7 7.03 -14.50 23.90
CA GLN A 7 7.37 -13.09 24.01
C GLN A 7 7.65 -12.50 22.62
N LEU A 8 7.12 -11.30 22.35
CA LEU A 8 7.51 -10.47 21.22
C LEU A 8 9.04 -10.32 21.18
N ASN A 9 9.64 -10.24 19.98
CA ASN A 9 11.06 -9.94 19.84
C ASN A 9 11.42 -8.70 20.69
N PRO A 10 12.35 -8.79 21.66
CA PRO A 10 12.64 -7.70 22.60
C PRO A 10 13.14 -6.42 21.91
N GLU A 11 13.85 -6.56 20.78
CA GLU A 11 14.36 -5.44 20.00
C GLU A 11 13.23 -4.70 19.31
N LEU A 12 12.31 -5.43 18.66
CA LEU A 12 11.10 -4.87 18.07
C LEU A 12 10.22 -4.20 19.13
N ALA A 13 10.02 -4.85 20.28
CA ALA A 13 9.23 -4.27 21.38
C ALA A 13 9.81 -2.93 21.86
N LYS A 14 11.12 -2.89 22.12
CA LYS A 14 11.84 -1.68 22.54
C LYS A 14 11.78 -0.58 21.46
N TRP A 15 11.89 -0.95 20.20
CA TRP A 15 11.84 -0.02 19.10
C TRP A 15 10.45 0.63 18.98
N LEU A 16 9.37 -0.16 19.03
CA LEU A 16 8.00 0.32 19.00
C LEU A 16 7.69 1.21 20.22
N GLU A 17 8.10 0.81 21.43
CA GLU A 17 7.92 1.58 22.64
C GLU A 17 8.65 2.94 22.56
N THR A 18 9.88 2.96 22.07
CA THR A 18 10.65 4.20 21.91
C THR A 18 9.93 5.18 20.98
N ARG A 19 9.40 4.70 19.87
CA ARG A 19 8.65 5.55 18.93
C ARG A 19 7.32 6.02 19.49
N GLN A 20 6.62 5.15 20.21
CA GLN A 20 5.37 5.51 20.88
C GLN A 20 5.60 6.62 21.92
N ASN A 21 6.67 6.49 22.71
CA ASN A 21 7.02 7.47 23.75
C ASN A 21 7.49 8.83 23.17
N ALA A 22 7.93 8.86 21.93
CA ALA A 22 8.28 10.10 21.23
C ALA A 22 7.06 10.91 20.75
N LEU A 23 5.85 10.33 20.75
CA LEU A 23 4.64 11.00 20.31
C LEU A 23 4.11 11.96 21.39
N LYS A 24 3.68 13.14 20.97
CA LYS A 24 2.94 14.08 21.82
C LYS A 24 1.46 13.73 21.83
N ILE A 25 1.09 12.64 22.52
CA ILE A 25 -0.28 12.16 22.58
C ILE A 25 -1.13 13.08 23.46
N VAL A 26 -2.25 13.58 22.93
CA VAL A 26 -3.22 14.40 23.66
C VAL A 26 -4.50 13.65 23.97
N LYS A 27 -4.79 12.58 23.24
CA LYS A 27 -5.94 11.70 23.48
C LYS A 27 -5.67 10.32 22.84
N THR A 28 -6.27 9.29 23.43
CA THR A 28 -6.32 7.93 22.84
C THR A 28 -7.78 7.52 22.70
N THR A 29 -8.15 6.93 21.58
CA THR A 29 -9.47 6.39 21.30
C THR A 29 -9.37 4.97 20.74
N THR A 30 -10.49 4.26 20.70
CA THR A 30 -10.57 2.92 20.10
C THR A 30 -11.66 2.90 19.06
N THR A 31 -11.38 2.34 17.88
CA THR A 31 -12.37 2.15 16.81
C THR A 31 -13.27 0.95 17.11
N PRO A 32 -14.43 0.82 16.43
CA PRO A 32 -15.31 -0.35 16.57
C PRO A 32 -14.63 -1.69 16.29
N SER A 33 -13.64 -1.74 15.41
CA SER A 33 -12.83 -2.95 15.14
C SER A 33 -11.77 -3.24 16.21
N GLY A 34 -11.62 -2.33 17.20
CA GLY A 34 -10.65 -2.47 18.28
C GLY A 34 -9.27 -1.85 18.00
N GLN A 35 -9.10 -1.12 16.91
CA GLN A 35 -7.85 -0.40 16.65
C GLN A 35 -7.68 0.75 17.65
N THR A 36 -6.51 0.84 18.27
CA THR A 36 -6.17 1.95 19.17
C THR A 36 -5.53 3.09 18.39
N ILE A 37 -6.11 4.28 18.53
CA ILE A 37 -5.68 5.49 17.83
C ILE A 37 -5.15 6.52 18.82
N ASP A 38 -3.92 6.96 18.63
CA ASP A 38 -3.32 8.07 19.35
C ASP A 38 -3.47 9.37 18.55
N TRP A 39 -4.05 10.36 19.18
CA TRP A 39 -4.26 11.67 18.59
C TRP A 39 -3.14 12.60 19.00
N VAL A 40 -2.42 13.14 18.01
CA VAL A 40 -1.29 14.05 18.22
C VAL A 40 -1.55 15.39 17.52
N PRO A 41 -1.13 16.54 18.07
CA PRO A 41 -1.19 17.80 17.33
C PRO A 41 -0.46 17.66 15.99
N ILE A 42 -1.08 18.12 14.90
CA ILE A 42 -0.52 17.96 13.55
C ILE A 42 0.88 18.55 13.42
N GLU A 43 1.09 19.72 14.05
CA GLU A 43 2.37 20.43 14.06
C GLU A 43 3.48 19.68 14.81
N SER A 44 3.13 18.78 15.75
CA SER A 44 4.11 18.02 16.53
C SER A 44 4.91 17.01 15.70
N GLN A 45 4.46 16.72 14.48
CA GLN A 45 5.16 15.84 13.54
C GLN A 45 6.28 16.56 12.78
N HIS A 46 6.40 17.87 12.93
CA HIS A 46 7.30 18.69 12.12
C HIS A 46 8.34 19.38 13.01
N PRO A 47 9.65 19.09 12.83
CA PRO A 47 10.70 19.91 13.42
C PRO A 47 10.52 21.37 12.97
N GLY A 48 10.33 22.28 13.93
CA GLY A 48 10.04 23.69 13.63
C GLY A 48 8.56 24.04 13.42
N GLY A 49 7.63 23.04 13.50
CA GLY A 49 6.19 23.28 13.57
C GLY A 49 5.48 23.66 12.26
N GLU A 50 6.16 23.63 11.12
CA GLU A 50 5.56 24.02 9.84
C GLU A 50 4.86 22.81 9.15
N VAL A 51 3.54 22.84 9.14
CA VAL A 51 2.70 21.84 8.44
C VAL A 51 2.64 22.17 6.95
N ALA A 52 2.78 21.14 6.11
CA ALA A 52 2.68 21.33 4.66
C ALA A 52 1.24 21.65 4.24
N THR A 53 1.09 22.54 3.25
CA THR A 53 -0.18 22.83 2.62
C THR A 53 -0.50 21.75 1.58
N PRO A 54 -1.66 21.09 1.65
CA PRO A 54 -2.02 20.08 0.67
C PRO A 54 -2.28 20.72 -0.71
N PRO A 55 -2.20 19.91 -1.79
CA PRO A 55 -2.70 20.33 -3.08
C PRO A 55 -4.19 20.72 -2.99
N PRO A 56 -4.71 21.54 -3.92
CA PRO A 56 -6.14 21.84 -4.00
C PRO A 56 -7.00 20.58 -3.91
N ALA A 57 -8.15 20.68 -3.25
CA ALA A 57 -9.00 19.52 -2.93
C ALA A 57 -9.49 18.77 -4.19
N GLU A 58 -9.78 19.48 -5.27
CA GLU A 58 -10.19 18.88 -6.55
C GLU A 58 -9.14 17.97 -7.17
N LEU A 59 -7.87 18.15 -6.81
CA LEU A 59 -6.77 17.29 -7.26
C LEU A 59 -6.65 15.99 -6.45
N ALA A 60 -7.36 15.86 -5.33
CA ALA A 60 -7.39 14.62 -4.56
C ALA A 60 -8.32 13.56 -5.17
N VAL A 61 -9.24 13.96 -6.01
CA VAL A 61 -10.25 13.07 -6.59
C VAL A 61 -9.67 12.34 -7.79
N ALA A 62 -9.75 11.00 -7.78
CA ALA A 62 -9.56 10.18 -8.97
C ALA A 62 -10.86 10.24 -9.82
N ASP A 63 -10.70 10.09 -11.13
CA ASP A 63 -11.88 9.98 -12.01
C ASP A 63 -12.65 8.71 -11.67
N GLN A 64 -13.86 8.88 -11.15
CA GLN A 64 -14.73 7.80 -10.69
C GLN A 64 -15.85 7.52 -11.68
N SER A 65 -15.56 7.52 -12.99
CA SER A 65 -16.55 7.17 -13.98
C SER A 65 -17.24 5.85 -13.62
N GLN A 66 -18.58 5.89 -13.50
CA GLN A 66 -19.38 4.72 -13.18
C GLN A 66 -19.82 4.03 -14.47
N ASP A 67 -19.66 2.73 -14.51
CA ASP A 67 -20.28 1.89 -15.55
C ASP A 67 -21.61 1.35 -15.01
N PRO A 68 -22.76 1.73 -15.59
CA PRO A 68 -24.05 1.21 -15.15
C PRO A 68 -24.18 -0.31 -15.24
N GLN A 69 -23.40 -0.96 -16.11
CA GLN A 69 -23.37 -2.42 -16.26
C GLN A 69 -22.45 -3.09 -15.22
N GLN A 70 -21.55 -2.32 -14.64
CA GLN A 70 -20.56 -2.80 -13.65
C GLN A 70 -20.56 -1.86 -12.43
N PRO A 71 -21.68 -1.75 -11.68
CA PRO A 71 -21.78 -0.83 -10.57
C PRO A 71 -20.88 -1.24 -9.41
N VAL A 72 -20.05 -0.30 -8.95
CA VAL A 72 -19.17 -0.46 -7.78
C VAL A 72 -19.52 0.61 -6.76
N SER A 73 -19.43 0.29 -5.49
CA SER A 73 -19.62 1.23 -4.40
C SER A 73 -18.30 1.46 -3.66
N PRO A 74 -18.01 2.69 -3.22
CA PRO A 74 -16.81 2.94 -2.43
C PRO A 74 -16.90 2.21 -1.09
N VAL A 75 -15.74 1.90 -0.52
CA VAL A 75 -15.61 1.50 0.88
C VAL A 75 -15.89 2.67 1.82
N THR A 76 -16.04 2.38 3.10
CA THR A 76 -16.12 3.38 4.18
C THR A 76 -15.03 3.11 5.21
N PHE A 77 -14.72 4.10 6.01
CA PHE A 77 -13.79 3.98 7.13
C PHE A 77 -14.55 4.10 8.45
N GLU A 78 -14.07 3.45 9.49
CA GLU A 78 -14.75 3.49 10.80
C GLU A 78 -14.85 4.91 11.35
N LEU A 79 -13.87 5.76 11.08
CA LEU A 79 -13.92 7.17 11.48
C LEU A 79 -14.90 8.04 10.64
N ASP A 80 -15.54 7.49 9.61
CA ASP A 80 -16.61 8.20 8.89
C ASP A 80 -17.92 8.21 9.71
N ASP A 81 -18.11 7.23 10.61
CA ASP A 81 -19.26 7.23 11.53
C ASP A 81 -19.07 8.37 12.55
N PRO A 82 -20.00 9.35 12.62
CA PRO A 82 -19.92 10.46 13.58
C PRO A 82 -20.04 10.02 15.06
N LYS A 83 -20.45 8.78 15.32
CA LYS A 83 -20.49 8.21 16.66
C LYS A 83 -19.15 7.70 17.16
N VAL A 84 -18.19 7.49 16.25
CA VAL A 84 -16.84 7.07 16.63
C VAL A 84 -16.09 8.25 17.22
N GLU A 85 -15.56 8.04 18.41
CA GLU A 85 -14.84 9.07 19.15
C GLU A 85 -13.57 9.49 18.43
N ARG A 86 -13.34 10.79 18.32
CA ARG A 86 -12.16 11.40 17.68
C ARG A 86 -11.34 12.24 18.64
N GLY A 87 -10.15 12.60 18.20
CA GLY A 87 -9.29 13.58 18.88
C GLY A 87 -9.82 15.02 18.80
N PRO A 88 -9.25 15.92 19.60
CA PRO A 88 -9.53 17.36 19.53
C PRO A 88 -9.23 17.95 18.15
N ALA A 89 -9.84 19.09 17.85
CA ALA A 89 -9.50 19.87 16.64
C ALA A 89 -7.99 20.16 16.59
N GLY A 90 -7.39 20.12 15.39
CA GLY A 90 -5.96 20.32 15.19
C GLY A 90 -5.11 19.08 15.46
N THR A 91 -5.73 17.94 15.78
CA THR A 91 -5.00 16.67 15.94
C THR A 91 -5.22 15.73 14.76
N VAL A 92 -4.26 14.83 14.56
CA VAL A 92 -4.32 13.76 13.55
C VAL A 92 -4.19 12.39 14.20
N PRO A 93 -4.84 11.37 13.61
CA PRO A 93 -4.80 10.01 14.14
C PRO A 93 -3.48 9.31 13.78
N ILE A 94 -2.92 8.62 14.74
CA ILE A 94 -1.77 7.72 14.59
C ILE A 94 -2.21 6.35 15.09
N LEU A 95 -2.15 5.34 14.23
CA LEU A 95 -2.41 3.96 14.65
C LEU A 95 -1.35 3.53 15.66
N ARG A 96 -1.79 3.06 16.82
CA ARG A 96 -0.90 2.41 17.77
C ARG A 96 -0.77 0.94 17.39
N PRO A 97 0.44 0.43 17.12
CA PRO A 97 0.63 -1.00 16.91
C PRO A 97 0.15 -1.79 18.12
N ASP A 98 -0.67 -2.81 17.90
CA ASP A 98 -1.06 -3.72 18.96
C ASP A 98 0.01 -4.81 19.14
N ILE A 99 0.94 -4.53 20.03
CA ILE A 99 2.08 -5.42 20.32
C ILE A 99 1.61 -6.83 20.74
N SER A 100 0.41 -6.95 21.35
CA SER A 100 -0.11 -8.25 21.77
C SER A 100 -0.60 -9.13 20.60
N ARG A 101 -0.91 -8.50 19.48
CA ARG A 101 -1.36 -9.16 18.24
C ARG A 101 -0.26 -9.33 17.21
N LEU A 102 0.83 -8.56 17.32
CA LEU A 102 2.00 -8.78 16.47
C LEU A 102 2.52 -10.19 16.71
N THR A 103 2.63 -10.95 15.63
CA THR A 103 3.05 -12.32 15.74
C THR A 103 4.51 -12.41 16.19
N ARG A 104 4.80 -13.40 16.93
CA ARG A 104 5.84 -13.57 17.93
C ARG A 104 7.24 -13.84 17.37
N ARG A 105 7.37 -14.00 16.05
CA ARG A 105 8.63 -14.40 15.40
C ARG A 105 9.22 -13.34 14.48
N VAL A 106 8.51 -12.23 14.26
CA VAL A 106 9.00 -11.16 13.39
C VAL A 106 10.16 -10.47 14.08
N SER A 107 11.33 -10.49 13.45
CA SER A 107 12.49 -9.69 13.86
C SER A 107 12.21 -8.20 13.61
N LEU A 108 13.01 -7.32 14.21
CA LEU A 108 12.92 -5.89 13.92
C LEU A 108 13.16 -5.63 12.43
N ASP A 109 14.15 -6.28 11.83
CA ASP A 109 14.47 -6.14 10.41
C ASP A 109 13.31 -6.57 9.51
N GLU A 110 12.67 -7.69 9.81
CA GLU A 110 11.50 -8.17 9.09
C GLU A 110 10.32 -7.21 9.18
N PHE A 111 10.10 -6.62 10.34
CA PHE A 111 9.04 -5.65 10.56
C PHE A 111 9.30 -4.31 9.84
N LEU A 112 10.56 -3.89 9.75
CA LEU A 112 10.95 -2.63 9.12
C LEU A 112 11.04 -2.73 7.60
N THR A 113 11.32 -3.91 7.06
CA THR A 113 11.53 -4.11 5.64
C THR A 113 10.32 -4.80 5.00
N LYS A 114 9.98 -4.37 3.80
CA LYS A 114 9.17 -5.16 2.89
C LYS A 114 10.07 -6.27 2.38
N GLN A 115 10.05 -7.44 3.03
CA GLN A 115 10.87 -8.58 2.62
C GLN A 115 10.58 -8.92 1.16
N GLY A 116 11.65 -9.06 0.35
CA GLY A 116 11.54 -9.37 -1.07
C GLY A 116 11.29 -8.19 -2.01
N GLY A 117 11.07 -6.98 -1.50
CA GLY A 117 10.95 -5.78 -2.34
C GLY A 117 12.20 -5.47 -3.19
N ALA A 118 13.35 -6.07 -2.87
CA ALA A 118 14.55 -6.05 -3.71
C ALA A 118 14.34 -6.62 -5.12
N ILE A 119 13.20 -7.20 -5.37
CA ILE A 119 12.89 -8.01 -6.54
C ILE A 119 12.60 -7.17 -7.79
N VAL A 120 12.16 -5.96 -7.64
CA VAL A 120 11.91 -5.08 -8.78
C VAL A 120 13.07 -4.12 -8.99
N ASN A 121 14.29 -4.61 -8.85
CA ASN A 121 15.44 -3.80 -9.15
C ASN A 121 15.72 -3.81 -10.66
N LYS A 122 16.36 -2.76 -11.18
CA LYS A 122 16.64 -2.53 -12.61
C LYS A 122 17.33 -3.73 -13.29
N ALA A 123 18.12 -4.51 -12.55
CA ALA A 123 18.75 -5.73 -13.06
C ALA A 123 17.72 -6.81 -13.42
N ARG A 124 16.56 -6.85 -12.76
CA ARG A 124 15.47 -7.81 -13.04
C ARG A 124 14.55 -7.37 -14.17
N ARG A 125 14.51 -6.10 -14.55
CA ARG A 125 13.84 -5.69 -15.80
C ARG A 125 14.43 -6.40 -17.03
N ASN A 126 15.68 -6.87 -16.94
CA ASN A 126 16.38 -7.64 -17.96
C ASN A 126 16.43 -9.15 -17.65
N ALA A 127 15.92 -9.59 -16.48
CA ALA A 127 15.87 -11.00 -16.12
C ALA A 127 14.74 -11.70 -16.87
N GLN A 128 14.98 -12.95 -17.27
CA GLN A 128 13.93 -13.76 -17.88
C GLN A 128 12.84 -14.06 -16.82
N PRO A 129 11.57 -14.20 -17.24
CA PRO A 129 10.45 -14.54 -16.33
C PRO A 129 10.59 -15.88 -15.60
N THR A 130 11.70 -16.58 -15.80
CA THR A 130 11.98 -17.95 -15.31
C THR A 130 12.79 -18.01 -14.03
N ASP A 131 13.30 -16.88 -13.51
CA ASP A 131 14.07 -16.91 -12.27
C ASP A 131 13.14 -16.94 -11.07
N PRO A 132 13.14 -18.01 -10.23
CA PRO A 132 12.31 -18.08 -9.05
C PRO A 132 12.65 -16.94 -8.09
N ASP A 133 11.63 -16.34 -7.50
CA ASP A 133 11.84 -15.47 -6.36
C ASP A 133 12.27 -16.32 -5.18
N PRO A 134 13.51 -16.19 -4.70
CA PRO A 134 14.03 -17.05 -3.64
C PRO A 134 13.33 -16.81 -2.29
N ALA A 135 12.49 -15.80 -2.18
CA ALA A 135 11.91 -15.33 -0.93
C ALA A 135 10.42 -15.64 -0.77
N GLY A 136 9.78 -16.36 -1.70
CA GLY A 136 8.36 -16.70 -1.58
C GLY A 136 7.41 -15.57 -1.96
N TYR A 137 7.88 -14.56 -2.69
CA TYR A 137 7.05 -13.48 -3.24
C TYR A 137 6.51 -13.82 -4.61
N PHE A 138 5.23 -13.51 -4.81
CA PHE A 138 4.52 -13.73 -6.06
C PHE A 138 3.90 -12.42 -6.50
N HIS A 139 4.37 -11.88 -7.63
CA HIS A 139 3.86 -10.64 -8.20
C HIS A 139 3.13 -10.91 -9.51
N ASN A 140 1.94 -10.33 -9.65
CA ASN A 140 1.24 -10.20 -10.91
C ASN A 140 0.91 -8.73 -11.12
N SER A 141 1.67 -8.08 -11.99
CA SER A 141 1.64 -6.64 -12.14
C SER A 141 1.80 -6.21 -13.59
N ASP A 142 1.35 -5.01 -13.87
CA ASP A 142 1.70 -4.22 -15.03
C ASP A 142 2.66 -3.11 -14.63
N SER A 143 3.44 -2.61 -15.58
CA SER A 143 4.34 -1.50 -15.32
C SER A 143 4.55 -0.63 -16.55
N GLN A 144 4.91 0.63 -16.30
CA GLN A 144 5.21 1.61 -17.33
C GLN A 144 6.45 2.41 -16.97
N ASP A 145 7.42 2.45 -17.91
CA ASP A 145 8.57 3.34 -17.83
C ASP A 145 8.21 4.73 -18.35
N GLY A 146 8.81 5.78 -17.78
CA GLY A 146 8.60 7.16 -18.21
C GLY A 146 8.98 8.16 -17.15
N THR A 147 8.75 9.43 -17.42
CA THR A 147 8.90 10.50 -16.44
C THR A 147 7.53 10.91 -15.94
N PHE A 148 7.26 10.61 -14.66
CA PHE A 148 5.97 10.86 -14.06
C PHE A 148 6.09 11.65 -12.76
N TYR A 149 5.00 12.37 -12.42
CA TYR A 149 4.90 13.23 -11.25
C TYR A 149 3.72 12.84 -10.35
N GLY A 150 3.12 11.71 -10.64
CA GLY A 150 2.01 11.15 -9.88
C GLY A 150 1.30 10.03 -10.62
N TRP A 151 0.36 9.45 -9.93
CA TRP A 151 -0.50 8.36 -10.40
C TRP A 151 -1.85 8.46 -9.73
N ASP A 152 -2.91 8.03 -10.41
CA ASP A 152 -4.17 7.72 -9.77
C ASP A 152 -4.82 6.46 -10.37
N GLY A 153 -5.68 5.84 -9.55
CA GLY A 153 -6.41 4.66 -9.93
C GLY A 153 -7.42 4.25 -8.85
N ILE A 154 -8.19 3.24 -9.17
CA ILE A 154 -9.25 2.70 -8.33
C ILE A 154 -9.02 1.21 -8.15
N LEU A 155 -8.90 0.76 -6.91
CA LEU A 155 -8.58 -0.61 -6.52
C LEU A 155 -9.83 -1.27 -5.96
N SER A 156 -10.21 -2.45 -6.46
CA SER A 156 -11.24 -3.26 -5.78
C SER A 156 -10.74 -3.72 -4.42
N VAL A 157 -11.63 -3.78 -3.44
CA VAL A 157 -11.28 -4.22 -2.08
C VAL A 157 -11.87 -5.61 -1.84
N TRP A 158 -11.01 -6.55 -1.48
CA TRP A 158 -11.34 -7.94 -1.18
C TRP A 158 -10.77 -8.33 0.19
N ASP A 159 -11.21 -9.49 0.70
CA ASP A 159 -10.76 -10.10 1.95
C ASP A 159 -10.09 -11.45 1.62
N PRO A 160 -8.86 -11.43 1.03
CA PRO A 160 -8.14 -12.64 0.69
C PRO A 160 -7.87 -13.49 1.93
N LYS A 161 -7.95 -14.82 1.76
CA LYS A 161 -7.56 -15.74 2.82
C LYS A 161 -6.06 -15.95 2.77
N ILE A 162 -5.43 -15.73 3.90
CA ILE A 162 -4.02 -15.95 4.15
C ILE A 162 -3.89 -17.18 5.02
N ASN A 163 -3.01 -18.08 4.62
CA ASN A 163 -2.79 -19.34 5.31
C ASN A 163 -1.40 -19.34 5.94
N THR A 164 -1.32 -18.98 7.19
CA THR A 164 -0.08 -19.02 7.99
C THR A 164 0.04 -20.36 8.72
N PRO A 165 0.63 -21.41 8.11
CA PRO A 165 0.61 -22.76 8.66
C PRO A 165 1.30 -22.87 10.02
N ASP A 166 2.31 -22.07 10.26
CA ASP A 166 3.11 -22.07 11.49
C ASP A 166 2.74 -20.93 12.46
N GLY A 167 1.75 -20.11 12.10
CA GLY A 167 1.27 -19.02 12.96
C GLY A 167 2.31 -17.90 13.18
N ASP A 168 3.27 -17.73 12.27
CA ASP A 168 4.23 -16.63 12.34
C ASP A 168 3.64 -15.30 11.79
N GLY A 169 2.52 -15.38 11.06
CA GLY A 169 1.75 -14.23 10.60
C GLY A 169 2.44 -13.38 9.53
N SER A 170 3.56 -13.86 8.96
CA SER A 170 4.33 -13.10 7.97
C SER A 170 3.71 -13.12 6.57
N ASP A 171 2.85 -14.11 6.29
CA ASP A 171 2.19 -14.24 4.99
C ASP A 171 1.22 -13.08 4.77
N HIS A 172 1.19 -12.53 3.57
CA HIS A 172 0.35 -11.40 3.25
C HIS A 172 -0.14 -11.38 1.80
N SER A 173 -1.18 -10.59 1.56
CA SER A 173 -1.69 -10.28 0.23
C SER A 173 -1.93 -8.79 0.08
N ILE A 174 -1.47 -8.24 -1.03
CA ILE A 174 -1.49 -6.79 -1.31
C ILE A 174 -2.06 -6.54 -2.70
N LEU A 175 -2.83 -5.45 -2.84
CA LEU A 175 -3.13 -4.82 -4.13
C LEU A 175 -2.62 -3.38 -4.06
N GLN A 176 -1.72 -3.00 -4.97
CA GLN A 176 -0.92 -1.77 -4.80
C GLN A 176 -0.45 -1.12 -6.09
N VAL A 177 0.09 0.09 -5.91
CA VAL A 177 0.92 0.81 -6.86
C VAL A 177 2.31 1.02 -6.27
N TRP A 178 3.33 0.90 -7.12
CA TRP A 178 4.73 1.24 -6.84
C TRP A 178 5.15 2.41 -7.73
N LEU A 179 5.61 3.49 -7.14
CA LEU A 179 6.22 4.62 -7.83
C LEU A 179 7.70 4.62 -7.51
N GLN A 180 8.54 4.35 -8.50
CA GLN A 180 9.95 4.08 -8.29
C GLN A 180 10.86 4.99 -9.12
N ASN A 181 12.06 5.25 -8.59
CA ASN A 181 13.13 5.91 -9.30
C ASN A 181 14.42 5.10 -9.16
N TYR A 182 15.11 4.92 -10.29
CA TYR A 182 16.32 4.11 -10.40
C TYR A 182 17.58 4.92 -10.74
N ASP A 183 17.46 6.25 -10.84
CA ASP A 183 18.56 7.13 -11.24
C ASP A 183 19.65 7.28 -10.16
N LYS A 184 19.34 6.84 -8.94
CA LYS A 184 20.26 6.87 -7.81
C LYS A 184 21.00 5.55 -7.65
N PRO A 185 22.08 5.50 -6.85
CA PRO A 185 22.80 4.26 -6.55
C PRO A 185 21.89 3.14 -6.03
N HIS A 186 20.83 3.52 -5.33
CA HIS A 186 19.82 2.61 -4.80
C HIS A 186 18.45 2.99 -5.32
N LEU A 187 17.63 1.97 -5.58
CA LEU A 187 16.21 2.14 -5.86
C LEU A 187 15.54 2.97 -4.76
N GLN A 188 14.72 3.90 -5.17
CA GLN A 188 13.80 4.63 -4.28
C GLN A 188 12.37 4.32 -4.66
N SER A 189 11.48 4.18 -3.66
CA SER A 189 10.07 3.88 -3.89
C SER A 189 9.16 4.64 -2.92
N VAL A 190 7.98 5.04 -3.41
CA VAL A 190 6.78 5.28 -2.60
C VAL A 190 5.67 4.38 -3.11
N GLU A 191 4.96 3.72 -2.21
CA GLU A 191 4.01 2.69 -2.52
C GLU A 191 2.73 2.87 -1.70
N GLY A 192 1.64 2.26 -2.16
CA GLY A 192 0.42 2.22 -1.39
C GLY A 192 -0.69 1.43 -2.07
N GLY A 193 -1.66 1.08 -1.26
CA GLY A 193 -2.77 0.23 -1.62
C GLY A 193 -3.48 -0.25 -0.39
N TRP A 194 -3.97 -1.47 -0.45
CA TRP A 194 -4.44 -2.18 0.73
C TRP A 194 -3.71 -3.52 0.88
N THR A 195 -3.58 -3.95 2.14
CA THR A 195 -2.93 -5.21 2.49
C THR A 195 -3.77 -5.98 3.50
N VAL A 196 -3.79 -7.30 3.38
CA VAL A 196 -4.13 -8.22 4.45
C VAL A 196 -2.81 -8.81 4.95
N ASP A 197 -2.42 -8.41 6.15
CA ASP A 197 -1.14 -8.75 6.79
C ASP A 197 -1.35 -8.73 8.30
N GLU A 198 -1.45 -9.89 8.89
CA GLU A 198 -1.71 -10.03 10.32
C GLU A 198 -0.53 -9.54 11.16
N SER A 199 0.69 -9.71 10.66
CA SER A 199 1.90 -9.26 11.35
C SER A 199 2.01 -7.74 11.45
N LEU A 200 1.52 -7.04 10.44
CA LEU A 200 1.54 -5.58 10.38
C LEU A 200 0.33 -4.94 11.08
N ASN A 201 -0.85 -5.52 10.90
CA ASN A 201 -2.12 -4.90 11.25
C ASN A 201 -2.79 -5.51 12.49
N GLY A 202 -2.37 -6.72 12.91
CA GLY A 202 -2.91 -7.44 14.06
C GLY A 202 -4.25 -8.13 13.80
N ASP A 203 -4.72 -8.18 12.55
CA ASP A 203 -5.90 -8.94 12.13
C ASP A 203 -5.80 -9.38 10.66
N ASP A 204 -6.72 -10.25 10.24
CA ASP A 204 -6.82 -10.84 8.91
C ASP A 204 -7.71 -10.04 7.93
N LYS A 205 -7.80 -8.73 8.09
CA LYS A 205 -8.66 -7.85 7.28
C LYS A 205 -7.86 -6.88 6.42
N PRO A 206 -8.47 -6.34 5.34
CA PRO A 206 -7.79 -5.35 4.52
C PRO A 206 -7.60 -4.03 5.26
N HIS A 207 -6.39 -3.50 5.20
CA HIS A 207 -6.00 -2.20 5.75
C HIS A 207 -5.33 -1.34 4.67
N ILE A 208 -5.52 -0.03 4.72
CA ILE A 208 -4.73 0.90 3.90
C ILE A 208 -3.28 0.82 4.37
N PHE A 209 -2.37 0.77 3.42
CA PHE A 209 -0.96 0.95 3.73
C PHE A 209 -0.32 2.00 2.84
N THR A 210 0.78 2.55 3.31
CA THR A 210 1.78 3.26 2.53
C THR A 210 3.15 2.66 2.87
N TYR A 211 4.07 2.72 1.94
CA TYR A 211 5.44 2.28 2.13
C TYR A 211 6.40 3.23 1.43
N TYR A 212 7.62 3.36 1.91
CA TYR A 212 8.70 4.01 1.18
C TYR A 212 10.04 3.34 1.44
N THR A 213 10.96 3.49 0.51
CA THR A 213 12.38 3.18 0.71
C THR A 213 13.26 4.17 -0.04
N VAL A 214 14.45 4.41 0.49
CA VAL A 214 15.48 5.23 -0.16
C VAL A 214 16.75 4.45 -0.47
N ASN A 215 16.82 3.18 -0.09
CA ASN A 215 18.04 2.35 -0.14
C ASN A 215 17.87 1.00 -0.83
N GLY A 216 16.81 0.82 -1.63
CA GLY A 216 16.58 -0.40 -2.41
C GLY A 216 16.11 -1.58 -1.60
N TYR A 217 15.37 -1.33 -0.52
CA TYR A 217 14.86 -2.36 0.42
C TYR A 217 15.98 -3.13 1.14
N THR A 218 17.15 -2.55 1.29
CA THR A 218 18.26 -3.21 1.99
C THR A 218 18.05 -3.15 3.50
N GLN A 219 18.61 -4.17 4.19
CA GLN A 219 18.54 -4.32 5.64
C GLN A 219 19.84 -3.84 6.29
N ASP A 220 20.41 -2.74 5.80
CA ASP A 220 21.57 -2.14 6.44
C ASP A 220 21.16 -1.30 7.65
N ASP A 221 22.12 -0.98 8.54
CA ASP A 221 21.90 -0.21 9.77
C ASP A 221 21.26 1.16 9.53
N ASP A 222 21.28 1.65 8.30
CA ASP A 222 20.68 2.89 7.85
C ASP A 222 19.33 2.69 7.16
N ASN A 223 18.61 1.60 7.43
CA ASN A 223 17.32 1.33 6.81
C ASN A 223 16.40 2.55 6.84
N LYS A 224 16.28 3.20 5.70
CA LYS A 224 15.50 4.43 5.50
C LYS A 224 14.27 4.10 4.70
N GLY A 225 13.34 3.41 5.34
CA GLY A 225 12.09 3.00 4.73
C GLY A 225 11.22 2.20 5.69
N GLY A 226 10.04 1.87 5.27
CA GLY A 226 9.12 1.03 6.03
C GLY A 226 7.66 1.31 5.75
N TYR A 227 6.83 0.43 6.30
CA TYR A 227 5.37 0.54 6.22
C TYR A 227 4.84 1.70 7.05
N ASN A 228 3.79 2.33 6.53
CA ASN A 228 2.94 3.25 7.26
C ASN A 228 3.76 4.37 7.95
N ARG A 229 3.72 4.38 9.26
CA ARG A 229 4.44 5.33 10.10
C ARG A 229 5.55 4.67 10.93
N VAL A 230 5.99 3.49 10.52
CA VAL A 230 7.07 2.77 11.18
C VAL A 230 8.35 3.61 11.23
N HIS A 231 8.69 4.31 10.16
CA HIS A 231 9.75 5.34 10.11
C HIS A 231 9.18 6.77 10.05
N ASP A 232 10.00 7.77 10.33
CA ASP A 232 9.61 9.19 10.40
C ASP A 232 9.31 9.84 9.03
N GLY A 233 9.40 9.08 7.94
CA GLY A 233 9.15 9.58 6.59
C GLY A 233 7.73 10.10 6.41
N TRP A 234 6.72 9.34 6.85
CA TRP A 234 5.32 9.72 6.71
C TRP A 234 4.91 10.88 7.61
N LYS A 235 4.16 11.83 7.05
CA LYS A 235 3.51 12.92 7.77
C LYS A 235 2.00 12.84 7.59
N GLN A 236 1.29 12.54 8.67
CA GLN A 236 -0.17 12.44 8.69
C GLN A 236 -0.80 13.82 8.57
N HIS A 237 -1.78 13.97 7.68
CA HIS A 237 -2.50 15.24 7.46
C HIS A 237 -4.00 15.11 7.75
N SER A 238 -4.65 14.06 7.26
CA SER A 238 -6.08 13.82 7.48
C SER A 238 -6.39 13.48 8.94
N GLY A 239 -7.50 14.01 9.44
CA GLY A 239 -8.08 13.65 10.74
C GLY A 239 -8.99 12.41 10.70
N SER A 240 -9.13 11.73 9.55
CA SER A 240 -10.08 10.61 9.41
C SER A 240 -9.52 9.39 8.67
N VAL A 241 -8.60 9.58 7.73
CA VAL A 241 -7.99 8.50 6.95
C VAL A 241 -6.50 8.49 7.22
N PHE A 242 -5.93 7.33 7.54
CA PHE A 242 -4.52 7.19 7.92
C PHE A 242 -3.99 5.79 7.51
N PRO A 243 -2.68 5.64 7.30
CA PRO A 243 -2.09 4.33 7.04
C PRO A 243 -2.30 3.37 8.22
N GLY A 244 -2.73 2.15 7.91
CA GLY A 244 -3.12 1.14 8.89
C GLY A 244 -4.62 1.16 9.26
N ILE A 245 -5.42 2.10 8.74
CA ILE A 245 -6.87 2.07 8.96
C ILE A 245 -7.50 0.86 8.26
N ARG A 246 -8.38 0.18 8.98
CA ARG A 246 -9.16 -0.93 8.43
C ARG A 246 -10.10 -0.43 7.33
N VAL A 247 -10.21 -1.21 6.26
CA VAL A 247 -11.05 -0.91 5.08
C VAL A 247 -12.22 -1.88 5.03
N GLY A 248 -13.41 -1.37 4.76
CA GLY A 248 -14.57 -2.24 4.57
C GLY A 248 -15.85 -1.48 4.19
N PRO A 249 -16.90 -2.21 3.88
CA PRO A 249 -16.94 -3.65 3.65
C PRO A 249 -16.18 -4.07 2.39
N SER A 250 -15.72 -5.34 2.33
CA SER A 250 -15.07 -5.91 1.16
C SER A 250 -16.09 -6.31 0.08
N SER A 251 -15.61 -6.51 -1.15
CA SER A 251 -16.37 -7.09 -2.26
C SER A 251 -16.85 -8.50 -1.93
N VAL A 252 -17.99 -8.89 -2.49
CA VAL A 252 -18.58 -10.22 -2.35
C VAL A 252 -18.55 -10.93 -3.68
N PHE A 253 -18.07 -12.18 -3.70
CA PHE A 253 -18.08 -13.02 -4.90
C PHE A 253 -19.48 -13.14 -5.49
N GLY A 254 -19.61 -12.78 -6.77
CA GLY A 254 -20.90 -12.73 -7.46
C GLY A 254 -21.88 -11.66 -6.96
N GLY A 255 -21.52 -10.93 -5.89
CA GLY A 255 -22.36 -9.96 -5.19
C GLY A 255 -21.92 -8.50 -5.40
N THR A 256 -22.12 -7.70 -4.37
CA THR A 256 -21.75 -6.28 -4.34
C THR A 256 -20.24 -6.13 -4.48
N GLN A 257 -19.82 -5.22 -5.34
CA GLN A 257 -18.41 -4.87 -5.51
C GLN A 257 -18.09 -3.58 -4.76
N ARG A 258 -16.89 -3.53 -4.17
CA ARG A 258 -16.37 -2.41 -3.41
C ARG A 258 -15.01 -1.99 -3.95
N ASP A 259 -14.77 -0.69 -3.96
CA ASP A 259 -13.49 -0.15 -4.38
C ASP A 259 -13.02 1.02 -3.51
N ILE A 260 -11.79 1.40 -3.73
CA ILE A 260 -11.14 2.54 -3.11
C ILE A 260 -10.35 3.31 -4.16
N SER A 261 -10.56 4.62 -4.25
CA SER A 261 -9.72 5.46 -5.08
C SER A 261 -8.46 5.89 -4.34
N MET A 262 -7.33 5.87 -5.05
CA MET A 262 -6.04 6.30 -4.52
C MET A 262 -5.31 7.19 -5.51
N LYS A 263 -4.60 8.20 -5.00
CA LYS A 263 -3.80 9.11 -5.81
C LYS A 263 -2.48 9.43 -5.11
N PHE A 264 -1.42 9.41 -5.88
CA PHE A 264 -0.10 9.93 -5.52
C PHE A 264 0.21 11.16 -6.36
N LYS A 265 0.72 12.21 -5.74
CA LYS A 265 1.04 13.45 -6.43
C LYS A 265 2.27 14.12 -5.85
N LEU A 266 3.28 14.31 -6.69
CA LEU A 266 4.40 15.19 -6.36
C LEU A 266 3.90 16.64 -6.48
N HIS A 267 3.88 17.36 -5.38
CA HIS A 267 3.35 18.71 -5.32
C HIS A 267 4.36 19.70 -4.73
N LYS A 268 4.60 20.77 -5.48
CA LYS A 268 5.41 21.90 -5.05
C LYS A 268 4.51 22.99 -4.46
N GLN A 269 4.70 23.30 -3.21
CA GLN A 269 3.98 24.36 -2.51
C GLN A 269 4.50 25.75 -2.92
N GLU A 270 3.76 26.80 -2.61
CA GLU A 270 4.19 28.20 -2.80
C GLU A 270 5.50 28.51 -2.07
N SER A 271 5.74 27.91 -0.91
CA SER A 271 7.00 28.01 -0.17
C SER A 271 8.21 27.39 -0.88
N GLY A 272 7.98 26.70 -2.00
CA GLY A 272 8.99 25.96 -2.75
C GLY A 272 9.25 24.52 -2.24
N LYS A 273 8.70 24.13 -1.10
CA LYS A 273 8.80 22.75 -0.59
C LYS A 273 8.04 21.79 -1.51
N VAL A 274 8.60 20.60 -1.70
CA VAL A 274 8.03 19.55 -2.54
C VAL A 274 7.70 18.33 -1.67
N ASN A 275 6.54 17.73 -1.89
CA ASN A 275 6.09 16.56 -1.13
C ASN A 275 5.33 15.58 -2.02
N TRP A 276 5.50 14.29 -1.75
CA TRP A 276 4.67 13.22 -2.28
C TRP A 276 3.38 13.09 -1.47
N TRP A 277 2.33 13.73 -1.93
CA TRP A 277 1.02 13.64 -1.32
C TRP A 277 0.29 12.37 -1.75
N VAL A 278 -0.39 11.76 -0.78
CA VAL A 278 -1.24 10.59 -0.99
C VAL A 278 -2.67 10.93 -0.61
N ALA A 279 -3.59 10.73 -1.55
CA ALA A 279 -5.01 10.85 -1.30
C ALA A 279 -5.70 9.47 -1.38
N VAL A 280 -6.72 9.31 -0.55
CA VAL A 280 -7.59 8.13 -0.51
C VAL A 280 -9.03 8.63 -0.46
N GLN A 281 -9.89 8.12 -1.34
CA GLN A 281 -11.31 8.54 -1.45
C GLN A 281 -11.48 10.06 -1.52
N GLY A 282 -10.60 10.73 -2.25
CA GLY A 282 -10.63 12.18 -2.42
C GLY A 282 -10.14 13.00 -1.21
N ILE A 283 -9.57 12.35 -0.20
CA ILE A 283 -9.04 13.00 1.01
C ILE A 283 -7.52 12.90 1.00
N TRP A 284 -6.82 14.04 1.06
CA TRP A 284 -5.37 14.06 1.26
C TRP A 284 -5.03 13.45 2.63
N MET A 285 -4.60 12.19 2.62
CA MET A 285 -4.32 11.41 3.82
C MET A 285 -3.07 11.93 4.54
N GLY A 286 -2.01 12.17 3.80
CA GLY A 286 -0.73 12.64 4.29
C GLY A 286 0.31 12.68 3.18
N TYR A 287 1.59 12.75 3.54
CA TYR A 287 2.66 12.89 2.55
C TYR A 287 4.02 12.41 3.05
N TYR A 288 4.91 12.17 2.08
CA TYR A 288 6.35 12.01 2.27
C TYR A 288 7.05 13.28 1.79
N PRO A 289 7.88 13.95 2.63
CA PRO A 289 8.73 15.04 2.17
C PRO A 289 9.69 14.59 1.07
N ALA A 290 9.75 15.30 -0.06
CA ALA A 290 10.58 14.90 -1.19
C ALA A 290 12.09 14.88 -0.86
N ASN A 291 12.51 15.68 0.12
CA ASN A 291 13.90 15.69 0.58
C ASN A 291 14.35 14.41 1.31
N LEU A 292 13.45 13.49 1.61
CA LEU A 292 13.80 12.13 2.05
C LEU A 292 14.61 11.38 0.99
N PHE A 293 14.39 11.68 -0.28
CA PHE A 293 14.89 10.93 -1.41
C PHE A 293 16.19 11.48 -2.00
N ASP A 294 16.69 12.60 -1.51
CA ASP A 294 17.94 13.24 -1.96
C ASP A 294 18.08 13.27 -3.51
N GLY A 295 17.10 13.87 -4.19
CA GLY A 295 16.88 13.81 -5.63
C GLY A 295 16.22 12.48 -6.07
N GLY A 296 16.39 12.04 -7.32
CA GLY A 296 15.72 10.84 -7.82
C GLY A 296 14.21 10.94 -7.66
N LEU A 297 13.63 10.09 -6.80
CA LEU A 297 12.19 10.13 -6.53
C LEU A 297 11.71 11.46 -5.90
N GLY A 298 12.60 12.25 -5.33
CA GLY A 298 12.28 13.61 -4.90
C GLY A 298 11.96 14.56 -6.05
N ASP A 299 12.39 14.25 -7.26
CA ASP A 299 12.19 15.04 -8.48
C ASP A 299 11.13 14.43 -9.41
N HIS A 300 11.14 13.13 -9.62
CA HIS A 300 10.20 12.42 -10.50
C HIS A 300 10.23 10.90 -10.26
N VAL A 301 9.26 10.21 -10.86
CA VAL A 301 9.18 8.75 -11.02
C VAL A 301 9.69 8.37 -12.39
N ASP A 302 10.49 7.32 -12.51
CA ASP A 302 10.91 6.76 -13.80
C ASP A 302 10.25 5.40 -14.12
N TRP A 303 9.55 4.83 -13.17
CA TRP A 303 8.81 3.58 -13.32
C TRP A 303 7.61 3.49 -12.40
N ILE A 304 6.45 3.14 -12.94
CA ILE A 304 5.22 2.89 -12.18
C ILE A 304 4.81 1.45 -12.40
N GLY A 305 4.66 0.69 -11.31
CA GLY A 305 4.06 -0.64 -11.30
C GLY A 305 2.71 -0.64 -10.60
N VAL A 306 1.78 -1.46 -11.07
CA VAL A 306 0.46 -1.67 -10.50
C VAL A 306 0.10 -3.15 -10.49
N GLY A 307 -0.43 -3.69 -9.40
CA GLY A 307 -0.76 -5.11 -9.38
C GLY A 307 -0.96 -5.71 -8.00
N GLY A 308 -1.00 -7.04 -7.99
CA GLY A 308 -1.09 -7.86 -6.80
C GLY A 308 0.26 -8.44 -6.38
N GLU A 309 0.44 -8.58 -5.08
CA GLU A 309 1.58 -9.24 -4.45
C GLU A 309 1.05 -10.21 -3.40
N VAL A 310 1.66 -11.38 -3.31
CA VAL A 310 1.48 -12.34 -2.21
C VAL A 310 2.86 -12.71 -1.71
N TYR A 311 3.05 -12.69 -0.42
CA TYR A 311 4.17 -13.38 0.24
C TYR A 311 3.65 -14.64 0.91
N SER A 312 4.36 -15.74 0.72
CA SER A 312 4.07 -17.00 1.39
C SER A 312 5.35 -17.60 1.97
N SER A 313 5.32 -17.85 3.26
CA SER A 313 6.40 -18.53 3.99
C SER A 313 6.64 -19.97 3.49
N MET A 314 5.65 -20.54 2.77
CA MET A 314 5.79 -21.85 2.12
C MET A 314 6.69 -21.83 0.88
N GLY A 315 7.05 -20.67 0.37
CA GLY A 315 8.12 -20.42 -0.59
C GLY A 315 7.93 -20.88 -2.03
N ILE A 316 6.99 -21.78 -2.33
CA ILE A 316 6.74 -22.28 -3.69
C ILE A 316 5.24 -22.30 -4.02
N PRO A 317 4.88 -21.99 -5.29
CA PRO A 317 3.49 -21.81 -5.70
C PRO A 317 2.58 -23.00 -5.42
N GLU A 318 3.10 -24.22 -5.54
CA GLU A 318 2.29 -25.42 -5.34
C GLU A 318 1.91 -25.65 -3.88
N HIS A 319 2.64 -25.04 -2.95
CA HIS A 319 2.43 -25.22 -1.52
C HIS A 319 1.67 -24.09 -0.88
N THR A 320 1.71 -22.88 -1.45
CA THR A 320 0.93 -21.77 -0.91
C THR A 320 -0.58 -21.97 -1.14
N LYS A 321 -1.37 -21.54 -0.17
CA LYS A 321 -2.82 -21.42 -0.29
C LYS A 321 -3.28 -19.98 -0.15
N ASP A 322 -2.35 -19.06 -0.08
CA ASP A 322 -2.64 -17.65 0.08
C ASP A 322 -3.33 -17.11 -1.16
N GLN A 323 -4.33 -16.28 -0.95
CA GLN A 323 -5.12 -15.72 -2.03
C GLN A 323 -4.56 -14.35 -2.44
N MET A 324 -4.47 -14.11 -3.73
CA MET A 324 -4.29 -12.79 -4.30
C MET A 324 -5.65 -12.19 -4.64
N GLY A 325 -5.92 -10.98 -4.13
CA GLY A 325 -7.19 -10.29 -4.38
C GLY A 325 -8.40 -11.07 -3.86
N SER A 326 -9.27 -11.53 -4.76
CA SER A 326 -10.44 -12.33 -4.40
C SER A 326 -10.14 -13.83 -4.23
N GLY A 327 -8.94 -14.27 -4.56
CA GLY A 327 -8.60 -15.67 -4.72
C GLY A 327 -9.01 -16.27 -6.09
N HIS A 328 -9.84 -15.60 -6.87
CA HIS A 328 -10.24 -16.05 -8.21
C HIS A 328 -9.29 -15.54 -9.29
N ARG A 329 -9.16 -16.32 -10.37
CA ARG A 329 -8.25 -15.96 -11.48
C ARG A 329 -8.75 -14.75 -12.25
N ALA A 330 -7.84 -14.00 -12.86
CA ALA A 330 -8.17 -12.83 -13.68
C ALA A 330 -9.22 -13.13 -14.77
N ALA A 331 -9.14 -14.31 -15.41
CA ALA A 331 -10.10 -14.74 -16.45
C ALA A 331 -11.54 -14.90 -15.96
N ASP A 332 -11.77 -15.00 -14.64
CA ASP A 332 -13.12 -15.04 -14.08
C ASP A 332 -13.83 -13.68 -14.16
N GLY A 333 -13.09 -12.59 -14.28
CA GLY A 333 -13.57 -11.26 -14.63
C GLY A 333 -14.45 -10.61 -13.56
N TRP A 334 -15.39 -9.79 -14.04
CA TRP A 334 -16.30 -8.97 -13.23
C TRP A 334 -17.04 -9.76 -12.14
N ARG A 335 -17.10 -9.17 -10.94
CA ARG A 335 -17.72 -9.69 -9.70
C ARG A 335 -17.04 -10.95 -9.12
N LYS A 336 -15.93 -11.39 -9.70
CA LYS A 336 -15.22 -12.59 -9.26
C LYS A 336 -13.75 -12.32 -9.01
N ALA A 337 -13.02 -11.77 -9.98
CA ALA A 337 -11.62 -11.40 -9.82
C ALA A 337 -11.46 -10.00 -9.20
N ALA A 338 -10.34 -9.77 -8.52
CA ALA A 338 -9.96 -8.42 -8.14
C ALA A 338 -9.60 -7.60 -9.39
N PHE A 339 -9.71 -6.28 -9.29
CA PHE A 339 -9.39 -5.37 -10.39
C PHE A 339 -8.74 -4.08 -9.89
N MET A 340 -7.99 -3.45 -10.78
CA MET A 340 -7.70 -2.02 -10.73
C MET A 340 -8.17 -1.37 -12.02
N ARG A 341 -8.72 -0.15 -11.93
CA ARG A 341 -9.34 0.56 -13.05
C ARG A 341 -9.03 2.05 -13.04
N ASN A 342 -9.32 2.73 -14.15
CA ASN A 342 -9.02 4.14 -14.34
C ASN A 342 -7.56 4.47 -14.03
N LEU A 343 -6.65 3.59 -14.48
CA LEU A 343 -5.22 3.74 -14.25
C LEU A 343 -4.67 4.89 -15.07
N ARG A 344 -4.14 5.92 -14.41
CA ARG A 344 -3.62 7.12 -15.07
C ARG A 344 -2.31 7.57 -14.45
N ASN A 345 -1.42 8.06 -15.30
CA ASN A 345 -0.11 8.59 -14.93
C ASN A 345 -0.09 10.11 -15.09
N GLN A 346 0.50 10.81 -14.13
CA GLN A 346 0.69 12.26 -14.22
C GLN A 346 2.01 12.56 -14.93
N VAL A 347 1.93 13.15 -16.12
CA VAL A 347 3.08 13.38 -16.99
C VAL A 347 3.76 14.75 -16.82
N ASN A 348 3.21 15.62 -15.97
CA ASN A 348 3.83 16.90 -15.61
C ASN A 348 3.36 17.39 -14.25
N MET A 349 4.07 18.37 -13.66
CA MET A 349 3.73 18.94 -12.36
C MET A 349 2.36 19.64 -12.32
N ASN A 350 1.81 20.04 -13.47
CA ASN A 350 0.52 20.74 -13.58
C ASN A 350 -0.71 19.80 -13.56
N ALA A 351 -0.51 18.58 -13.13
CA ALA A 351 -1.56 17.57 -12.92
C ALA A 351 -2.25 17.06 -14.21
N THR A 352 -1.62 17.17 -15.38
CA THR A 352 -2.13 16.50 -16.59
C THR A 352 -2.03 15.00 -16.41
N MET A 353 -3.18 14.33 -16.43
CA MET A 353 -3.30 12.87 -16.31
C MET A 353 -3.49 12.26 -17.69
N VAL A 354 -2.76 11.18 -17.96
CA VAL A 354 -2.92 10.36 -19.17
C VAL A 354 -3.24 8.92 -18.76
N ASN A 355 -4.08 8.25 -19.53
CA ASN A 355 -4.34 6.83 -19.27
C ASN A 355 -3.03 6.04 -19.38
N ASN A 356 -2.86 5.07 -18.50
CA ASN A 356 -1.83 4.06 -18.69
C ASN A 356 -2.13 3.32 -20.00
N ASP A 357 -1.20 3.33 -20.93
CA ASP A 357 -1.38 2.76 -22.28
C ASP A 357 -0.83 1.33 -22.41
N GLY A 358 -0.15 0.84 -21.39
CA GLY A 358 0.44 -0.49 -21.38
C GLY A 358 1.59 -0.70 -22.36
N THR A 359 2.11 0.37 -22.98
CA THR A 359 3.14 0.26 -24.03
C THR A 359 4.50 -0.20 -23.54
N ALA A 360 4.71 -0.16 -22.22
CA ALA A 360 5.94 -0.60 -21.57
C ALA A 360 5.68 -1.68 -20.51
N THR A 361 4.65 -2.50 -20.72
CA THR A 361 4.27 -3.53 -19.74
C THR A 361 5.32 -4.60 -19.60
N SER A 362 5.69 -4.91 -18.39
CA SER A 362 6.39 -6.13 -18.02
C SER A 362 5.46 -6.96 -17.15
N ASN A 363 4.88 -8.02 -17.72
CA ASN A 363 4.20 -9.02 -16.92
C ASN A 363 5.24 -9.83 -16.16
N VAL A 364 5.41 -9.55 -14.87
CA VAL A 364 6.23 -10.40 -14.01
C VAL A 364 5.36 -11.55 -13.55
N ALA A 365 5.23 -12.57 -14.40
CA ALA A 365 4.61 -13.83 -14.02
C ALA A 365 5.54 -14.62 -13.10
N THR A 366 4.96 -15.31 -12.13
CA THR A 366 5.70 -16.23 -11.26
C THR A 366 6.32 -17.36 -12.08
N PRO A 367 7.61 -17.68 -11.90
CA PRO A 367 8.24 -18.78 -12.63
C PRO A 367 7.69 -20.14 -12.20
N GLY A 368 7.49 -21.07 -13.13
CA GLY A 368 7.28 -22.48 -12.78
C GLY A 368 6.09 -23.19 -13.35
N GLY A 369 5.50 -22.72 -14.45
CA GLY A 369 4.65 -23.56 -15.35
C GLY A 369 3.17 -23.73 -15.03
N ALA A 370 2.72 -23.65 -13.80
CA ALA A 370 1.29 -23.56 -13.44
C ALA A 370 1.12 -22.38 -12.50
N ASP A 371 1.07 -21.19 -13.06
CA ASP A 371 0.97 -19.96 -12.28
C ASP A 371 -0.33 -19.96 -11.45
N PRO A 372 -0.26 -20.00 -10.11
CA PRO A 372 -1.42 -19.96 -9.24
C PRO A 372 -2.15 -18.62 -9.33
N TYR A 373 -1.45 -17.57 -9.69
CA TYR A 373 -1.96 -16.22 -9.82
C TYR A 373 -1.92 -15.76 -11.28
N THR A 374 -2.86 -14.92 -11.66
CA THR A 374 -2.99 -14.44 -13.03
C THR A 374 -3.34 -12.97 -13.08
N ILE A 375 -2.93 -12.28 -14.15
CA ILE A 375 -3.34 -10.94 -14.48
C ILE A 375 -3.84 -10.88 -15.92
N GLN A 376 -4.88 -10.10 -16.18
CA GLN A 376 -5.43 -9.87 -17.52
C GLN A 376 -5.63 -8.38 -17.75
N MET A 377 -4.83 -7.83 -18.67
CA MET A 377 -4.78 -6.41 -18.97
C MET A 377 -5.82 -5.99 -20.01
N HIS A 378 -6.39 -4.79 -19.81
CA HIS A 378 -7.32 -4.14 -20.73
C HIS A 378 -6.96 -2.65 -20.82
N MET A 379 -5.91 -2.34 -21.58
CA MET A 379 -5.39 -0.98 -21.68
C MET A 379 -6.14 -0.17 -22.72
N ILE A 380 -6.41 1.10 -22.42
CA ILE A 380 -7.13 2.05 -23.27
C ILE A 380 -8.43 1.42 -23.82
N SER A 381 -9.23 0.85 -22.93
CA SER A 381 -10.44 0.13 -23.34
C SER A 381 -11.51 1.02 -23.99
N GLY A 382 -11.41 2.35 -23.86
CA GLY A 382 -12.37 3.31 -24.35
C GLY A 382 -13.72 3.33 -23.60
N GLY A 383 -13.88 2.45 -22.61
CA GLY A 383 -15.05 2.39 -21.74
C GLY A 383 -14.90 3.24 -20.48
N ALA A 384 -15.91 3.19 -19.61
CA ALA A 384 -15.93 3.93 -18.34
C ALA A 384 -14.78 3.55 -17.37
N TRP A 385 -14.18 2.39 -17.55
CA TRP A 385 -13.06 1.91 -16.75
C TRP A 385 -11.68 2.34 -17.27
N GLY A 386 -11.60 2.96 -18.43
CA GLY A 386 -10.33 3.41 -19.01
C GLY A 386 -9.33 2.26 -19.17
N SER A 387 -8.11 2.45 -18.71
CA SER A 387 -7.13 1.36 -18.55
C SER A 387 -7.40 0.63 -17.26
N TYR A 388 -7.50 -0.70 -17.33
CA TYR A 388 -7.78 -1.56 -16.19
C TYR A 388 -7.21 -2.97 -16.36
N PHE A 389 -7.19 -3.73 -15.29
CA PHE A 389 -6.89 -5.16 -15.32
C PHE A 389 -7.69 -5.92 -14.27
N TYR A 390 -7.81 -7.23 -14.49
CA TYR A 390 -8.19 -8.20 -13.48
C TYR A 390 -6.97 -8.95 -12.98
N VAL A 391 -6.95 -9.28 -11.68
CA VAL A 391 -5.84 -9.99 -11.04
C VAL A 391 -6.35 -10.89 -9.92
N GLY A 392 -5.64 -11.99 -9.67
CA GLY A 392 -5.94 -12.88 -8.55
C GLY A 392 -5.64 -14.35 -8.81
N GLY A 393 -5.94 -15.17 -7.81
CA GLY A 393 -5.77 -16.63 -7.87
C GLY A 393 -5.67 -17.30 -6.51
N GLN A 394 -5.54 -18.64 -6.52
CA GLN A 394 -5.48 -19.57 -5.38
C GLN A 394 -6.80 -19.80 -4.62
N ALA A 395 -7.96 -19.40 -5.14
CA ALA A 395 -9.23 -19.99 -4.72
C ALA A 395 -9.32 -21.45 -5.22
N ARG A 396 -9.52 -22.36 -4.34
CA ARG A 396 -9.79 -23.76 -4.63
C ARG A 396 -11.16 -24.16 -4.08
#